data_dc6d6c950aa3540d8c423615c5b81644
#
_entry.id   dc6d6c950aa3540d8c423615c5b81644
#
_cell.length_a   1.000
_cell.length_b   1.000
_cell.length_c   1.000
_cell.angle_alpha   90.00
_cell.angle_beta   90.00
_cell.angle_gamma   90.00
#
_symmetry.space_group_name_H-M   'P 1'
#
loop_
_entity.id
_entity.type
_entity.pdbx_description
1 polymer ?
#
loop_
_entity_poly.entity_id
_entity_poly.type
_entity_poly.pdbx_seq_one_letter_code
_entity_poly.pdbx_strand_id
1 'polypeptide(L)'
;MRPASALVATVLALASAASAAPPVVHELFPAGGRRGTTVDAVFGGADLGGAVTVVGTFPGTVGIRRDAKPSASSLPVRFVVPPDARSGEYEVRVVTAAGVSAPRIFVVGDLPEVLETEPN
;
A
#
# COMPACT_ATOMS: atom_id res chain seq x y z
N MET A 1 35.45 34.54 -4.75
CA MET A 1 35.57 34.16 -4.87
C MET A 1 35.13 33.27 -4.53
N ARG A 2 34.76 32.78 -4.40
CA ARG A 2 34.47 32.04 -3.85
C ARG A 2 33.09 31.69 -3.70
N PRO A 3 32.04 32.36 -3.95
CA PRO A 3 30.64 32.01 -3.85
C PRO A 3 30.21 30.90 -4.79
N ALA A 4 30.87 30.75 -5.89
CA ALA A 4 30.48 29.72 -6.87
C ALA A 4 30.63 28.30 -6.34
N SER A 5 31.63 28.07 -5.49
CA SER A 5 31.85 26.73 -4.94
C SER A 5 30.71 26.32 -4.01
N ALA A 6 30.20 27.25 -3.23
CA ALA A 6 29.10 26.92 -2.31
C ALA A 6 27.82 26.57 -3.06
N LEU A 7 27.56 27.24 -4.16
CA LEU A 7 26.38 26.93 -4.97
C LEU A 7 26.46 25.55 -5.59
N VAL A 8 27.61 25.15 -6.06
CA VAL A 8 27.78 23.83 -6.65
C VAL A 8 27.52 22.73 -5.61
N ALA A 9 28.03 22.92 -4.40
CA ALA A 9 27.83 21.94 -3.35
C ALA A 9 26.34 21.77 -3.02
N THR A 10 25.60 22.86 -3.00
CA THR A 10 24.17 22.80 -2.72
C THR A 10 23.41 22.03 -3.78
N VAL A 11 23.74 22.23 -5.04
CA VAL A 11 23.08 21.51 -6.12
C VAL A 11 23.34 20.02 -6.03
N LEU A 12 24.54 19.62 -5.71
CA LEU A 12 24.86 18.20 -5.57
C LEU A 12 24.08 17.56 -4.43
N ALA A 13 23.91 18.27 -3.33
CA ALA A 13 23.13 17.73 -2.20
C ALA A 13 21.68 17.49 -2.60
N LEU A 14 21.07 18.40 -3.34
CA LEU A 14 19.70 18.23 -3.81
C LEU A 14 19.58 17.06 -4.76
N ALA A 15 20.53 16.87 -5.64
CA ALA A 15 20.50 15.75 -6.57
C ALA A 15 20.59 14.43 -5.83
N SER A 16 21.37 14.34 -4.77
CA SER A 16 21.45 13.13 -3.97
C SER A 16 20.13 12.80 -3.30
N ALA A 17 19.38 13.81 -2.87
CA ALA A 17 18.15 13.59 -2.15
C ALA A 17 17.02 13.09 -3.05
N ALA A 18 17.21 13.08 -4.36
CA ALA A 18 16.12 12.76 -5.28
C ALA A 18 16.06 11.30 -5.68
N SER A 19 16.81 10.40 -5.04
CA SER A 19 16.93 9.03 -5.53
C SER A 19 16.09 8.03 -4.73
N ALA A 20 14.83 8.30 -4.52
CA ALA A 20 13.96 7.36 -3.84
C ALA A 20 13.49 6.26 -4.80
N ALA A 21 13.34 5.06 -4.31
CA ALA A 21 12.86 3.94 -5.11
C ALA A 21 11.34 3.84 -5.03
N PRO A 22 10.69 3.39 -6.10
CA PRO A 22 9.23 3.17 -6.06
C PRO A 22 8.89 2.03 -5.09
N PRO A 23 7.67 2.00 -4.61
CA PRO A 23 7.29 0.97 -3.65
C PRO A 23 7.20 -0.40 -4.31
N VAL A 24 7.56 -1.42 -3.55
CA VAL A 24 7.48 -2.81 -3.99
C VAL A 24 6.58 -3.54 -3.00
N VAL A 25 5.57 -4.24 -3.51
CA VAL A 25 4.67 -5.02 -2.66
C VAL A 25 4.85 -6.49 -3.00
N HIS A 26 5.23 -7.28 -2.00
CA HIS A 26 5.39 -8.72 -2.15
C HIS A 26 4.16 -9.48 -1.71
N GLU A 27 3.39 -8.95 -0.79
CA GLU A 27 2.23 -9.66 -0.26
C GLU A 27 1.21 -8.70 0.31
N LEU A 28 -0.01 -9.18 0.45
CA LEU A 28 -1.10 -8.50 1.13
C LEU A 28 -1.83 -9.56 1.95
N PHE A 29 -1.96 -9.35 3.27
CA PHE A 29 -2.63 -10.33 4.11
C PHE A 29 -3.41 -9.65 5.24
N PRO A 30 -4.66 -10.05 5.45
CA PRO A 30 -5.47 -10.91 4.61
C PRO A 30 -5.80 -10.24 3.29
N ALA A 31 -5.95 -11.03 2.24
CA ALA A 31 -6.14 -10.51 0.89
C ALA A 31 -7.60 -10.63 0.45
N GLY A 32 -8.52 -10.44 1.36
CA GLY A 32 -9.93 -10.48 1.01
C GLY A 32 -10.81 -10.30 2.22
N GLY A 33 -12.11 -10.15 1.96
CA GLY A 33 -13.09 -9.99 3.00
C GLY A 33 -14.49 -10.11 2.46
N ARG A 34 -15.45 -10.13 3.38
CA ARG A 34 -16.85 -10.28 3.06
C ARG A 34 -17.49 -8.91 2.88
N ARG A 35 -18.51 -8.85 2.06
CA ARG A 35 -19.28 -7.63 1.91
C ARG A 35 -19.76 -7.10 3.25
N GLY A 36 -19.76 -5.80 3.41
CA GLY A 36 -20.24 -5.15 4.61
C GLY A 36 -19.31 -5.27 5.79
N THR A 37 -18.06 -5.68 5.60
CA THR A 37 -17.11 -5.82 6.69
C THR A 37 -15.94 -4.86 6.53
N THR A 38 -15.22 -4.69 7.62
CA THR A 38 -13.99 -3.92 7.64
C THR A 38 -12.83 -4.89 7.88
N VAL A 39 -11.80 -4.81 7.07
CA VAL A 39 -10.67 -5.74 7.13
C VAL A 39 -9.39 -4.96 7.36
N ASP A 40 -8.72 -5.25 8.46
CA ASP A 40 -7.39 -4.70 8.71
C ASP A 40 -6.37 -5.65 8.09
N ALA A 41 -5.58 -5.13 7.18
CA ALA A 41 -4.63 -5.92 6.42
C ALA A 41 -3.27 -5.25 6.42
N VAL A 42 -2.27 -5.95 5.94
CA VAL A 42 -0.92 -5.42 5.87
C VAL A 42 -0.34 -5.74 4.50
N PHE A 43 0.21 -4.72 3.84
CA PHE A 43 1.07 -4.91 2.68
C PHE A 43 2.49 -5.13 3.18
N GLY A 44 3.13 -6.19 2.72
CA GLY A 44 4.54 -6.42 2.99
C GLY A 44 5.36 -6.18 1.75
N GLY A 45 6.53 -5.59 1.89
CA GLY A 45 7.37 -5.31 0.73
C GLY A 45 8.56 -4.44 1.07
N ALA A 46 8.84 -3.47 0.21
CA ALA A 46 9.98 -2.57 0.38
C ALA A 46 9.59 -1.16 -0.06
N ASP A 47 10.25 -0.19 0.53
CA ASP A 47 10.05 1.22 0.21
C ASP A 47 8.61 1.68 0.38
N LEU A 48 7.93 1.14 1.40
CA LEU A 48 6.55 1.45 1.70
C LEU A 48 6.38 2.59 2.71
N GLY A 49 7.47 3.02 3.32
CA GLY A 49 7.40 3.98 4.42
C GLY A 49 6.83 5.35 4.04
N GLY A 50 6.95 5.73 2.78
CA GLY A 50 6.43 7.00 2.29
C GLY A 50 5.08 6.91 1.63
N ALA A 51 4.31 5.86 1.91
CA ALA A 51 3.02 5.67 1.27
C ALA A 51 2.06 6.80 1.57
N VAL A 52 1.42 7.32 0.55
CA VAL A 52 0.45 8.40 0.69
C VAL A 52 -0.98 7.89 0.49
N THR A 53 -1.17 6.87 -0.32
CA THR A 53 -2.51 6.33 -0.54
C THR A 53 -2.42 4.94 -1.18
N VAL A 54 -3.57 4.28 -1.29
CA VAL A 54 -3.74 3.03 -2.02
C VAL A 54 -4.81 3.28 -3.05
N VAL A 55 -4.55 2.89 -4.30
CA VAL A 55 -5.48 3.10 -5.40
C VAL A 55 -5.76 1.78 -6.09
N GLY A 56 -6.82 1.73 -6.89
CA GLY A 56 -7.14 0.53 -7.65
C GLY A 56 -8.60 0.45 -8.00
N THR A 57 -9.04 -0.76 -8.30
CA THR A 57 -10.43 -1.01 -8.73
C THR A 57 -11.36 -1.38 -7.56
N PHE A 58 -10.83 -1.51 -6.36
CA PHE A 58 -11.62 -1.87 -5.18
C PHE A 58 -12.73 -0.83 -4.97
N PRO A 59 -13.99 -1.28 -4.80
CA PRO A 59 -15.13 -0.35 -4.77
C PRO A 59 -15.31 0.38 -3.43
N GLY A 60 -14.64 -0.05 -2.38
CA GLY A 60 -14.76 0.60 -1.09
C GLY A 60 -13.62 1.57 -0.85
N THR A 61 -13.34 1.82 0.42
CA THR A 61 -12.24 2.69 0.80
C THR A 61 -11.09 1.85 1.36
N VAL A 62 -9.88 2.33 1.12
CA VAL A 62 -8.69 1.75 1.72
C VAL A 62 -7.93 2.87 2.37
N GLY A 63 -7.75 2.80 3.68
CA GLY A 63 -7.02 3.83 4.42
C GLY A 63 -5.74 3.27 5.00
N ILE A 64 -4.69 4.08 5.02
CA ILE A 64 -3.44 3.70 5.67
C ILE A 64 -3.61 3.92 7.17
N ARG A 65 -3.29 2.90 7.95
CA ARG A 65 -3.42 2.97 9.40
C ARG A 65 -2.13 3.53 9.99
N ARG A 66 -2.08 4.84 10.10
CA ARG A 66 -0.89 5.51 10.61
C ARG A 66 -0.63 5.20 12.08
N ASP A 67 -1.68 4.88 12.82
CA ASP A 67 -1.57 4.52 14.23
C ASP A 67 -0.90 3.16 14.44
N ALA A 68 -0.86 2.33 13.42
CA ALA A 68 -0.26 1.00 13.51
C ALA A 68 1.20 0.98 13.06
N LYS A 69 1.83 2.14 12.99
CA LYS A 69 3.26 2.30 12.78
C LYS A 69 3.77 1.71 11.48
N PRO A 70 3.38 2.30 10.35
CA PRO A 70 3.91 1.87 9.07
C PRO A 70 5.43 1.94 9.02
N SER A 71 6.05 1.04 8.28
CA SER A 71 7.49 1.03 8.09
C SER A 71 7.82 0.82 6.62
N ALA A 72 9.09 0.82 6.29
CA ALA A 72 9.51 0.60 4.91
C ALA A 72 9.12 -0.77 4.39
N SER A 73 8.97 -1.76 5.27
CA SER A 73 8.65 -3.12 4.86
C SER A 73 7.23 -3.57 5.22
N SER A 74 6.46 -2.73 5.92
CA SER A 74 5.14 -3.14 6.41
C SER A 74 4.21 -1.94 6.43
N LEU A 75 3.12 -2.02 5.67
CA LEU A 75 2.15 -0.95 5.57
C LEU A 75 0.78 -1.46 6.01
N PRO A 76 0.36 -1.16 7.23
CA PRO A 76 -0.97 -1.54 7.69
C PRO A 76 -2.03 -0.65 7.04
N VAL A 77 -3.11 -1.27 6.62
CA VAL A 77 -4.21 -0.59 5.94
C VAL A 77 -5.54 -1.13 6.44
N ARG A 78 -6.60 -0.42 6.15
CA ARG A 78 -7.95 -0.84 6.49
C ARG A 78 -8.82 -0.76 5.25
N PHE A 79 -9.40 -1.90 4.88
CA PHE A 79 -10.34 -2.00 3.77
C PHE A 79 -11.74 -1.94 4.35
N VAL A 80 -12.57 -1.04 3.83
CA VAL A 80 -13.98 -1.02 4.17
C VAL A 80 -14.73 -1.55 2.97
N VAL A 81 -15.30 -2.74 3.11
CA VAL A 81 -15.98 -3.42 2.01
C VAL A 81 -17.45 -3.03 2.05
N PRO A 82 -17.97 -2.34 1.02
CA PRO A 82 -19.37 -1.93 1.06
C PRO A 82 -20.31 -3.14 1.07
N PRO A 83 -21.49 -2.99 1.65
CA PRO A 83 -22.45 -4.11 1.68
C PRO A 83 -23.00 -4.48 0.32
N ASP A 84 -22.92 -3.56 -0.66
CA ASP A 84 -23.40 -3.82 -2.01
C ASP A 84 -22.24 -4.07 -2.98
N ALA A 85 -21.03 -4.30 -2.51
CA ALA A 85 -19.90 -4.58 -3.37
C ALA A 85 -20.13 -5.88 -4.13
N ARG A 86 -19.74 -5.92 -5.40
CA ARG A 86 -19.83 -7.17 -6.14
C ARG A 86 -18.74 -8.11 -5.69
N SER A 87 -19.06 -9.39 -5.62
CA SER A 87 -18.04 -10.42 -5.38
C SER A 87 -17.06 -10.43 -6.54
N GLY A 88 -15.82 -10.62 -6.26
CA GLY A 88 -14.82 -10.70 -7.31
C GLY A 88 -13.45 -10.28 -6.84
N GLU A 89 -12.56 -10.14 -7.80
CA GLU A 89 -11.17 -9.77 -7.56
C GLU A 89 -10.96 -8.32 -7.94
N TYR A 90 -10.31 -7.60 -7.07
CA TYR A 90 -10.04 -6.18 -7.29
C TYR A 90 -8.56 -5.92 -7.12
N GLU A 91 -8.02 -5.02 -7.93
CA GLU A 91 -6.60 -4.65 -7.83
C GLU A 91 -6.42 -3.50 -6.88
N VAL A 92 -5.34 -3.54 -6.11
CA VAL A 92 -4.92 -2.43 -5.25
C VAL A 92 -3.43 -2.22 -5.40
N ARG A 93 -3.00 -0.96 -5.37
CA ARG A 93 -1.61 -0.55 -5.53
C ARG A 93 -1.27 0.49 -4.50
N VAL A 94 -0.05 0.43 -3.99
CA VAL A 94 0.46 1.42 -3.05
C VAL A 94 1.12 2.54 -3.82
N VAL A 95 0.85 3.78 -3.42
CA VAL A 95 1.39 4.98 -4.07
C VAL A 95 2.29 5.71 -3.09
N THR A 96 3.49 6.03 -3.54
CA THR A 96 4.40 6.91 -2.81
C THR A 96 4.81 8.05 -3.73
N ALA A 97 5.57 9.01 -3.22
CA ALA A 97 6.10 10.08 -4.06
C ALA A 97 7.03 9.55 -5.16
N ALA A 98 7.60 8.38 -4.99
CA ALA A 98 8.53 7.81 -5.95
C ALA A 98 7.85 6.96 -7.03
N GLY A 99 6.55 6.66 -6.86
CA GLY A 99 5.84 5.89 -7.88
C GLY A 99 4.73 5.03 -7.31
N VAL A 100 4.29 4.07 -8.12
CA VAL A 100 3.15 3.22 -7.82
C VAL A 100 3.63 1.77 -7.88
N SER A 101 3.20 0.96 -6.93
CA SER A 101 3.60 -0.45 -6.89
C SER A 101 2.88 -1.27 -7.96
N ALA A 102 3.36 -2.48 -8.21
CA ALA A 102 2.60 -3.47 -8.95
C ALA A 102 1.34 -3.82 -8.15
N PRO A 103 0.29 -4.31 -8.80
CA PRO A 103 -0.97 -4.56 -8.11
C PRO A 103 -0.92 -5.83 -7.27
N ARG A 104 -1.74 -5.82 -6.23
CA ARG A 104 -2.10 -7.05 -5.51
C ARG A 104 -3.62 -7.21 -5.60
N ILE A 105 -4.08 -8.42 -5.44
CA ILE A 105 -5.50 -8.72 -5.57
C ILE A 105 -6.14 -8.80 -4.19
N PHE A 106 -7.27 -8.12 -4.03
CA PHE A 106 -8.12 -8.22 -2.86
C PHE A 106 -9.43 -8.83 -3.31
N VAL A 107 -9.86 -9.91 -2.67
CA VAL A 107 -11.04 -10.68 -3.08
C VAL A 107 -12.21 -10.34 -2.18
N VAL A 108 -13.35 -9.98 -2.78
CA VAL A 108 -14.59 -9.75 -2.04
C VAL A 108 -15.49 -10.96 -2.27
N GLY A 109 -16.00 -11.51 -1.17
CA GLY A 109 -16.90 -12.67 -1.24
C GLY A 109 -18.09 -12.51 -0.33
N ASP A 110 -18.98 -13.47 -0.42
CA ASP A 110 -20.19 -13.49 0.40
C ASP A 110 -20.01 -14.27 1.68
N LEU A 111 -19.14 -15.28 1.63
CA LEU A 111 -18.96 -16.16 2.78
C LEU A 111 -17.87 -15.65 3.68
N PRO A 112 -17.89 -15.99 4.96
CA PRO A 112 -16.79 -15.63 5.84
C PRO A 112 -15.47 -16.19 5.31
N GLU A 113 -14.44 -15.41 5.54
CA GLU A 113 -13.18 -15.85 5.05
C GLU A 113 -12.66 -16.89 5.97
N VAL A 114 -12.67 -18.07 5.60
CA VAL A 114 -12.26 -19.08 6.45
C VAL A 114 -10.99 -19.60 6.02
N LEU A 115 -10.19 -19.42 6.70
CA LEU A 115 -9.10 -19.81 6.25
C LEU A 115 -8.77 -21.02 6.63
N GLU A 116 -8.96 -21.49 6.95
CA GLU A 116 -8.72 -22.51 7.25
C GLU A 116 -8.90 -23.49 6.77
N THR A 117 -8.84 -23.67 6.55
CA THR A 117 -8.94 -24.34 6.19
C THR A 117 -9.16 -25.47 6.09
N GLU A 118 -9.15 -25.80 6.10
CA GLU A 118 -9.39 -26.75 6.11
C GLU A 118 -9.21 -27.57 5.77
N PRO A 119 -8.93 -28.35 5.82
CA PRO A 119 -8.83 -29.11 5.48
C PRO A 119 -9.14 -29.87 5.33
N ASN A 120 -9.16 -29.90 5.36
CA ASN A 120 -9.37 -30.60 5.39
C ASN A 120 -9.34 -31.17 5.07
#